data_aad0bfae3ab138f562b5b7d85490d649
#
_entry.id   aad0bfae3ab138f562b5b7d85490d649
#
_cell.length_a   1.000
_cell.length_b   1.000
_cell.length_c   1.000
_cell.angle_alpha   90.00
_cell.angle_beta   90.00
_cell.angle_gamma   90.00
#
_symmetry.space_group_name_H-M   'P 1'
#
loop_
_entity.id
_entity.type
_entity.pdbx_description
1 polymer ?
#
loop_
_entity_poly.entity_id
_entity_poly.type
_entity_poly.pdbx_seq_one_letter_code
_entity_poly.pdbx_strand_id
1 'polypeptide(L)'
;MKEFMMLFRNEKMEGGEMPSAEQMQAVMSQWQNWIGNIAAQGNYAGTNRLGSEGKTLKPGNVSIDGPYAEVKEMVGGYLIVKANTLDDAIEMAKSCPNLLYGGSVEVRSVLSMDADTTSATFLVEK
;
A
#
# COMPACT_ATOMS: atom_id res chain seq x y z
N MET A 1 -14.30 -14.55 0.50
CA MET A 1 -13.88 -13.21 0.12
C MET A 1 -12.53 -13.27 -0.58
N LYS A 2 -12.28 -12.31 -1.43
CA LYS A 2 -10.99 -12.18 -2.12
C LYS A 2 -10.10 -11.21 -1.38
N GLU A 3 -8.81 -11.26 -1.67
CA GLU A 3 -7.87 -10.34 -1.06
C GLU A 3 -7.49 -9.25 -2.04
N PHE A 4 -7.33 -8.05 -1.51
CA PHE A 4 -6.90 -6.89 -2.27
C PHE A 4 -5.80 -6.18 -1.50
N MET A 5 -4.83 -5.65 -2.22
CA MET A 5 -3.72 -4.93 -1.60
C MET A 5 -3.88 -3.45 -1.92
N MET A 6 -3.79 -2.64 -0.89
CA MET A 6 -3.74 -1.20 -1.01
C MET A 6 -2.29 -0.77 -0.89
N LEU A 7 -1.82 -0.02 -1.88
CA LEU A 7 -0.44 0.46 -1.90
C LEU A 7 -0.48 1.97 -1.67
N PHE A 8 0.30 2.42 -0.70
CA PHE A 8 0.28 3.82 -0.30
C PHE A 8 1.53 4.52 -0.82
N ARG A 9 1.31 5.61 -1.58
CA ARG A 9 2.40 6.42 -2.10
C ARG A 9 2.26 7.85 -1.62
N ASN A 10 3.40 8.44 -1.28
CA ASN A 10 3.46 9.84 -0.85
C ASN A 10 3.83 10.68 -2.04
N GLU A 11 2.89 11.46 -2.53
CA GLU A 11 3.13 12.23 -3.74
C GLU A 11 3.51 13.67 -3.46
N LYS A 12 3.49 14.07 -2.20
CA LYS A 12 3.83 15.42 -1.82
C LYS A 12 4.89 15.41 -0.75
N MET A 13 6.11 15.21 -1.18
CA MET A 13 7.21 15.15 -0.22
C MET A 13 8.19 16.28 -0.37
N GLU A 14 7.94 17.18 -1.29
CA GLU A 14 8.94 18.17 -1.58
C GLU A 14 8.90 19.29 -0.59
N GLY A 15 10.07 19.63 -0.09
CA GLY A 15 10.33 20.84 0.64
C GLY A 15 9.44 21.11 1.82
N GLY A 16 8.68 20.17 2.22
CA GLY A 16 7.76 20.37 3.30
C GLY A 16 8.45 20.44 4.62
N GLU A 17 7.86 21.19 5.51
CA GLU A 17 8.34 21.21 6.87
C GLU A 17 8.04 19.90 7.55
N MET A 18 8.90 19.49 8.44
CA MET A 18 8.62 18.31 9.22
C MET A 18 7.41 18.58 10.11
N PRO A 19 6.45 17.65 10.15
CA PRO A 19 5.29 17.84 11.02
C PRO A 19 5.70 17.84 12.48
N SER A 20 4.96 18.57 13.30
CA SER A 20 5.19 18.56 14.73
C SER A 20 4.84 17.21 15.32
N ALA A 21 5.28 16.97 16.55
CA ALA A 21 4.93 15.73 17.22
C ALA A 21 3.41 15.58 17.36
N GLU A 22 2.73 16.68 17.61
CA GLU A 22 1.28 16.64 17.74
C GLU A 22 0.61 16.30 16.41
N GLN A 23 1.12 16.86 15.31
CA GLN A 23 0.59 16.55 13.98
C GLN A 23 0.82 15.10 13.63
N MET A 24 2.00 14.59 13.92
CA MET A 24 2.32 13.18 13.68
C MET A 24 1.39 12.28 14.47
N GLN A 25 1.12 12.64 15.71
CA GLN A 25 0.26 11.81 16.55
C GLN A 25 -1.17 11.81 16.03
N ALA A 26 -1.64 12.95 15.55
CA ALA A 26 -2.98 13.03 14.98
C ALA A 26 -3.10 12.16 13.73
N VAL A 27 -2.07 12.19 12.88
CA VAL A 27 -2.06 11.37 11.68
C VAL A 27 -2.06 9.89 12.05
N MET A 28 -1.23 9.51 13.02
CA MET A 28 -1.17 8.12 13.46
C MET A 28 -2.51 7.64 14.01
N SER A 29 -3.20 8.52 14.76
CA SER A 29 -4.51 8.17 15.28
C SER A 29 -5.51 7.93 14.17
N GLN A 30 -5.46 8.74 13.12
CA GLN A 30 -6.36 8.56 11.99
C GLN A 30 -6.10 7.23 11.28
N TRP A 31 -4.84 6.87 11.10
CA TRP A 31 -4.49 5.59 10.51
C TRP A 31 -4.98 4.43 11.37
N GLN A 32 -4.76 4.52 12.67
CA GLN A 32 -5.19 3.47 13.59
C GLN A 32 -6.70 3.31 13.58
N ASN A 33 -7.43 4.41 13.53
CA ASN A 33 -8.88 4.34 13.49
C ASN A 33 -9.38 3.73 12.18
N TRP A 34 -8.77 4.11 11.07
CA TRP A 34 -9.18 3.59 9.76
C TRP A 34 -8.93 2.09 9.68
N ILE A 35 -7.72 1.66 10.04
CA ILE A 35 -7.37 0.24 10.03
C ILE A 35 -8.22 -0.53 11.04
N GLY A 36 -8.44 0.07 12.22
CA GLY A 36 -9.26 -0.56 13.24
C GLY A 36 -10.68 -0.81 12.79
N ASN A 37 -11.26 0.12 12.04
CA ASN A 37 -12.61 -0.07 11.51
C ASN A 37 -12.66 -1.22 10.51
N ILE A 38 -11.64 -1.32 9.66
CA ILE A 38 -11.55 -2.41 8.71
C ILE A 38 -11.44 -3.74 9.45
N ALA A 39 -10.61 -3.76 10.50
CA ALA A 39 -10.43 -4.98 11.30
C ALA A 39 -11.71 -5.35 12.03
N ALA A 40 -12.44 -4.37 12.54
CA ALA A 40 -13.68 -4.63 13.26
C ALA A 40 -14.74 -5.27 12.38
N GLN A 41 -14.68 -5.02 11.08
CA GLN A 41 -15.61 -5.60 10.13
C GLN A 41 -15.13 -6.95 9.60
N GLY A 42 -14.00 -7.43 10.06
CA GLY A 42 -13.49 -8.72 9.62
C GLY A 42 -12.77 -8.68 8.28
N ASN A 43 -12.42 -7.50 7.81
CA ASN A 43 -11.83 -7.35 6.47
C ASN A 43 -10.32 -7.17 6.48
N TYR A 44 -9.70 -7.14 7.65
CA TYR A 44 -8.27 -6.92 7.77
C TYR A 44 -7.49 -8.21 7.53
N ALA A 45 -6.43 -8.12 6.73
CA ALA A 45 -5.61 -9.29 6.43
C ALA A 45 -4.10 -9.01 6.56
N GLY A 46 -3.71 -7.83 6.97
CA GLY A 46 -2.30 -7.54 7.23
C GLY A 46 -1.88 -6.18 6.72
N THR A 47 -0.87 -5.61 7.35
CA THR A 47 -0.34 -4.32 6.94
C THR A 47 1.12 -4.23 7.38
N ASN A 48 1.90 -3.48 6.63
CA ASN A 48 3.27 -3.16 7.01
C ASN A 48 3.69 -1.85 6.38
N ARG A 49 4.58 -1.16 7.05
CA ARG A 49 5.26 0.00 6.48
C ARG A 49 6.53 -0.47 5.79
N LEU A 50 6.93 0.24 4.76
CA LEU A 50 8.17 -0.05 4.05
C LEU A 50 9.18 1.04 4.38
N GLY A 51 10.38 0.61 4.76
CA GLY A 51 11.45 1.53 5.07
C GLY A 51 12.09 2.07 3.80
N SER A 52 13.01 3.00 4.01
CA SER A 52 13.73 3.61 2.89
C SER A 52 14.97 2.83 2.51
N GLU A 53 15.35 1.85 3.32
CA GLU A 53 16.51 1.03 3.02
C GLU A 53 16.14 -0.01 1.99
N GLY A 54 16.84 -0.03 0.87
CA GLY A 54 16.54 -1.01 -0.16
C GLY A 54 17.33 -0.72 -1.42
N LYS A 55 17.21 -1.64 -2.36
CA LYS A 55 17.85 -1.51 -3.67
C LYS A 55 16.96 -2.10 -4.73
N THR A 56 17.10 -1.61 -5.94
CA THR A 56 16.42 -2.15 -7.10
C THR A 56 17.44 -2.88 -7.95
N LEU A 57 17.14 -4.12 -8.31
CA LEU A 57 17.99 -4.90 -9.20
C LEU A 57 17.36 -4.96 -10.57
N LYS A 58 18.20 -4.85 -11.58
CA LYS A 58 17.77 -4.94 -12.97
C LYS A 58 18.51 -6.08 -13.64
N PRO A 59 18.10 -6.49 -14.83
CA PRO A 59 18.77 -7.60 -15.52
C PRO A 59 20.26 -7.37 -15.60
N GLY A 60 21.03 -8.45 -15.40
CA GLY A 60 22.48 -8.35 -15.36
C GLY A 60 23.01 -7.98 -13.99
N ASN A 61 22.14 -8.01 -12.97
CA ASN A 61 22.53 -7.72 -11.59
C ASN A 61 22.96 -6.27 -11.39
N VAL A 62 22.49 -5.38 -12.27
CA VAL A 62 22.70 -3.96 -12.09
C VAL A 62 21.82 -3.51 -10.93
N SER A 63 22.39 -2.80 -9.96
CA SER A 63 21.63 -2.36 -8.82
C SER A 63 21.57 -0.84 -8.81
N ILE A 64 20.46 -0.33 -8.29
CA ILE A 64 20.23 1.09 -8.12
C ILE A 64 19.95 1.32 -6.64
N ASP A 65 20.65 2.29 -6.07
CA ASP A 65 20.49 2.60 -4.65
C ASP A 65 19.08 3.06 -4.38
N GLY A 66 18.50 2.52 -3.32
CA GLY A 66 17.16 2.86 -2.94
C GLY A 66 16.13 2.21 -3.83
N PRO A 67 14.86 2.24 -3.41
CA PRO A 67 13.80 1.67 -4.24
C PRO A 67 13.53 2.47 -5.50
N TYR A 68 13.53 3.81 -5.41
CA TYR A 68 13.23 4.65 -6.57
C TYR A 68 13.85 6.01 -6.41
N ALA A 69 14.18 6.64 -7.54
CA ALA A 69 14.68 7.99 -7.55
C ALA A 69 13.56 9.00 -7.25
N GLU A 70 12.37 8.76 -7.73
CA GLU A 70 11.25 9.68 -7.58
C GLU A 70 10.46 9.32 -6.33
N VAL A 71 10.36 10.28 -5.41
CA VAL A 71 9.65 10.06 -4.15
C VAL A 71 8.19 9.67 -4.40
N LYS A 72 7.56 10.29 -5.39
CA LYS A 72 6.14 10.03 -5.63
C LYS A 72 5.88 8.60 -6.10
N GLU A 73 6.92 7.91 -6.56
CA GLU A 73 6.77 6.53 -7.00
C GLU A 73 7.04 5.53 -5.89
N MET A 74 7.53 6.01 -4.76
CA MET A 74 7.87 5.10 -3.67
C MET A 74 6.63 4.63 -2.95
N VAL A 75 6.57 3.32 -2.71
CA VAL A 75 5.50 2.75 -1.90
C VAL A 75 5.95 2.80 -0.46
N GLY A 76 5.19 3.52 0.37
CA GLY A 76 5.55 3.67 1.78
C GLY A 76 4.95 2.61 2.68
N GLY A 77 4.07 1.79 2.14
CA GLY A 77 3.44 0.74 2.92
C GLY A 77 2.29 0.11 2.16
N TYR A 78 1.70 -0.90 2.77
CA TYR A 78 0.57 -1.59 2.17
C TYR A 78 -0.38 -2.10 3.23
N LEU A 79 -1.63 -2.33 2.81
CA LEU A 79 -2.64 -2.96 3.65
C LEU A 79 -3.35 -4.01 2.79
N ILE A 80 -3.48 -5.21 3.32
CA ILE A 80 -4.22 -6.26 2.64
C ILE A 80 -5.58 -6.37 3.30
N VAL A 81 -6.62 -6.30 2.48
CA VAL A 81 -8.00 -6.39 2.96
C VAL A 81 -8.70 -7.53 2.25
N LYS A 82 -9.75 -8.03 2.90
CA LYS A 82 -10.65 -9.03 2.31
C LYS A 82 -11.92 -8.33 1.92
N ALA A 83 -12.39 -8.58 0.71
CA ALA A 83 -13.61 -8.00 0.22
C ALA A 83 -14.20 -8.92 -0.84
N ASN A 84 -15.48 -8.76 -1.10
CA ASN A 84 -16.13 -9.60 -2.10
C ASN A 84 -15.80 -9.14 -3.51
N THR A 85 -15.65 -7.84 -3.70
CA THR A 85 -15.37 -7.27 -5.02
C THR A 85 -14.33 -6.17 -4.90
N LEU A 86 -13.75 -5.83 -6.05
CA LEU A 86 -12.83 -4.71 -6.11
C LEU A 86 -13.52 -3.40 -5.69
N ASP A 87 -14.78 -3.23 -6.09
CA ASP A 87 -15.51 -2.02 -5.72
C ASP A 87 -15.64 -1.90 -4.20
N ASP A 88 -15.86 -3.01 -3.52
CA ASP A 88 -15.94 -2.98 -2.05
C ASP A 88 -14.60 -2.56 -1.45
N ALA A 89 -13.50 -3.06 -2.00
CA ALA A 89 -12.18 -2.67 -1.51
C ALA A 89 -11.91 -1.19 -1.77
N ILE A 90 -12.34 -0.71 -2.93
CA ILE A 90 -12.17 0.70 -3.27
C ILE A 90 -12.96 1.59 -2.30
N GLU A 91 -14.17 1.16 -1.91
CA GLU A 91 -14.93 1.92 -0.93
C GLU A 91 -14.18 2.05 0.39
N MET A 92 -13.52 0.97 0.82
CA MET A 92 -12.69 1.05 2.02
C MET A 92 -11.55 2.04 1.86
N ALA A 93 -10.96 2.08 0.67
CA ALA A 93 -9.80 2.92 0.42
C ALA A 93 -10.15 4.40 0.38
N LYS A 94 -11.40 4.75 0.07
CA LYS A 94 -11.80 6.15 -0.07
C LYS A 94 -11.62 6.94 1.21
N SER A 95 -11.66 6.30 2.36
CA SER A 95 -11.49 6.97 3.64
C SER A 95 -10.08 6.87 4.18
N CYS A 96 -9.13 6.42 3.37
CA CYS A 96 -7.75 6.27 3.80
C CYS A 96 -7.13 7.63 4.12
N PRO A 97 -6.49 7.76 5.29
CA PRO A 97 -5.86 9.03 5.65
C PRO A 97 -4.80 9.51 4.68
N ASN A 98 -4.18 8.59 3.92
CA ASN A 98 -3.15 8.99 2.98
C ASN A 98 -3.68 9.97 1.95
N LEU A 99 -4.96 9.88 1.61
CA LEU A 99 -5.57 10.79 0.66
C LEU A 99 -5.72 12.20 1.22
N LEU A 100 -5.80 12.31 2.54
CA LEU A 100 -5.94 13.62 3.18
C LEU A 100 -4.65 14.41 3.15
N TYR A 101 -3.52 13.74 2.99
CA TYR A 101 -2.22 14.37 3.08
C TYR A 101 -1.48 14.38 1.74
N GLY A 102 -2.22 14.29 0.66
CA GLY A 102 -1.65 14.44 -0.67
C GLY A 102 -1.05 13.19 -1.26
N GLY A 103 -1.23 12.07 -0.61
CA GLY A 103 -0.76 10.80 -1.16
C GLY A 103 -1.83 10.12 -1.98
N SER A 104 -1.51 8.93 -2.45
CA SER A 104 -2.44 8.13 -3.24
C SER A 104 -2.56 6.74 -2.66
N VAL A 105 -3.62 6.05 -3.06
CA VAL A 105 -3.85 4.66 -2.69
C VAL A 105 -4.16 3.89 -3.97
N GLU A 106 -3.34 2.90 -4.26
CA GLU A 106 -3.59 2.02 -5.40
C GLU A 106 -4.17 0.71 -4.86
N VAL A 107 -5.29 0.28 -5.40
CA VAL A 107 -5.96 -0.94 -4.94
C VAL A 107 -5.84 -1.99 -6.03
N ARG A 108 -5.26 -3.15 -5.67
CA ARG A 108 -5.03 -4.21 -6.63
C ARG A 108 -5.49 -5.55 -6.07
N SER A 109 -6.03 -6.39 -6.93
CA SER A 109 -6.37 -7.75 -6.52
C SER A 109 -5.11 -8.55 -6.26
N VAL A 110 -5.18 -9.45 -5.28
CA VAL A 110 -4.08 -10.34 -4.94
C VAL A 110 -4.46 -11.74 -5.44
N LEU A 111 -3.60 -12.29 -6.27
CA LEU A 111 -3.83 -13.61 -6.84
C LEU A 111 -2.91 -14.61 -6.19
N SER A 112 -3.45 -15.79 -5.91
CA SER A 112 -2.66 -16.84 -5.28
C SER A 112 -1.68 -17.44 -6.29
N MET A 113 -0.47 -17.74 -5.82
CA MET A 113 0.53 -18.42 -6.63
C MET A 113 0.69 -19.86 -6.15
N ASP A 114 -0.43 -20.55 -6.05
CA ASP A 114 -0.41 -21.93 -5.60
C ASP A 114 0.35 -22.83 -6.56
N ALA A 115 0.94 -23.88 -6.01
CA ALA A 115 1.72 -24.82 -6.82
C ALA A 115 0.86 -25.53 -7.86
N ASP A 116 -0.42 -25.71 -7.58
CA ASP A 116 -1.33 -26.36 -8.50
C ASP A 116 -1.70 -25.48 -9.67
N THR A 117 -1.51 -24.19 -9.52
CA THR A 117 -1.86 -23.25 -10.56
C THR A 117 -0.88 -23.41 -11.71
N THR A 118 -1.40 -23.55 -12.90
CA THR A 118 -0.53 -23.55 -14.07
C THR A 118 0.23 -22.24 -14.05
N SER A 119 1.50 -22.33 -13.82
CA SER A 119 2.30 -21.16 -13.48
C SER A 119 2.21 -20.05 -14.51
N ALA A 120 1.98 -20.39 -15.77
CA ALA A 120 1.90 -19.36 -16.80
C ALA A 120 0.66 -18.49 -16.67
N THR A 121 -0.36 -18.98 -15.97
CA THR A 121 -1.65 -18.28 -15.92
C THR A 121 -1.56 -16.93 -15.24
N PHE A 122 -0.87 -16.87 -14.11
CA PHE A 122 -0.84 -15.61 -13.37
C PHE A 122 0.04 -14.55 -14.04
N LEU A 123 0.96 -14.97 -14.90
CA LEU A 123 1.82 -14.01 -15.59
C LEU A 123 1.08 -13.26 -16.68
N VAL A 124 0.02 -13.85 -17.21
CA VAL A 124 -0.73 -13.24 -18.32
C VAL A 124 -2.12 -12.80 -17.89
N GLU A 125 -2.38 -12.79 -16.62
CA GLU A 125 -3.65 -12.36 -16.08
C GLU A 125 -3.88 -10.89 -16.38
N LYS A 126 -5.08 -10.52 -16.79
CA LYS A 126 -5.39 -9.13 -17.15
C LYS A 126 -6.50 -8.56 -16.31
#